data_cbeade392dbefd343c683bd22d7eb526
#
_entry.id   cbeade392dbefd343c683bd22d7eb526
#
_cell.length_a   1.000
_cell.length_b   1.000
_cell.length_c   1.000
_cell.angle_alpha   90.00
_cell.angle_beta   90.00
_cell.angle_gamma   90.00
#
_symmetry.space_group_name_H-M   'P 1'
#
loop_
_entity.id
_entity.type
_entity.pdbx_description
1 polymer ?
#
loop_
_entity_poly.entity_id
_entity_poly.type
_entity_poly.pdbx_seq_one_letter_code
_entity_poly.pdbx_strand_id
1 'polypeptide(L)'
;MLRLKVERVREGQHPSEVIVAVMTADGRQERFVADVRSLRNDTVSIGYPVAGDTKRWLVELPREALSGIWRLWVPKDALVKESAPA
;
A
#
# COMPACT_ATOMS: atom_id res chain seq x y z
N MET A 1 4.00 -2.71 13.60
CA MET A 1 3.95 -2.95 12.16
C MET A 1 3.17 -1.86 11.49
N LEU A 2 3.60 -1.44 10.33
CA LEU A 2 2.92 -0.38 9.59
C LEU A 2 2.05 -0.98 8.49
N ARG A 3 0.95 -0.31 8.20
CA ARG A 3 0.05 -0.68 7.13
C ARG A 3 -0.17 0.53 6.22
N LEU A 4 -0.29 0.24 4.92
CA LEU A 4 -0.45 1.26 3.89
C LEU A 4 -1.92 1.32 3.49
N LYS A 5 -2.48 2.52 3.50
CA LYS A 5 -3.85 2.74 3.04
C LYS A 5 -3.93 2.50 1.54
N VAL A 6 -4.92 1.74 1.14
CA VAL A 6 -5.18 1.43 -0.26
C VAL A 6 -6.67 1.55 -0.56
N GLU A 7 -7.00 1.63 -1.83
CA GLU A 7 -8.39 1.65 -2.28
C GLU A 7 -8.61 0.46 -3.19
N ARG A 8 -9.68 -0.29 -2.97
CA ARG A 8 -10.04 -1.38 -3.87
C ARG A 8 -10.51 -0.80 -5.19
N VAL A 9 -9.94 -1.31 -6.28
CA VAL A 9 -10.30 -0.86 -7.63
C VAL A 9 -11.22 -1.87 -8.29
N ARG A 10 -10.82 -3.16 -8.28
CA ARG A 10 -11.59 -4.24 -8.89
C ARG A 10 -11.02 -5.58 -8.47
N GLU A 11 -11.72 -6.65 -8.83
CA GLU A 11 -11.25 -8.01 -8.60
C GLU A 11 -10.05 -8.30 -9.49
N GLY A 12 -9.14 -9.15 -8.99
CA GLY A 12 -8.04 -9.66 -9.77
C GLY A 12 -8.43 -10.84 -10.64
N GLN A 13 -7.44 -11.50 -11.23
CA GLN A 13 -7.68 -12.65 -12.10
C GLN A 13 -8.13 -13.89 -11.33
N HIS A 14 -7.74 -14.00 -10.08
CA HIS A 14 -8.13 -15.11 -9.21
C HIS A 14 -9.07 -14.62 -8.12
N PRO A 15 -9.97 -15.49 -7.60
CA PRO A 15 -10.91 -15.06 -6.56
C PRO A 15 -10.24 -14.56 -5.29
N SER A 16 -9.01 -14.98 -5.03
CA SER A 16 -8.26 -14.55 -3.85
C SER A 16 -7.50 -13.24 -4.06
N GLU A 17 -7.59 -12.64 -5.26
CA GLU A 17 -6.83 -11.46 -5.61
C GLU A 17 -7.73 -10.25 -5.82
N VAL A 18 -7.21 -9.09 -5.47
CA VAL A 18 -7.89 -7.81 -5.68
C VAL A 18 -6.86 -6.79 -6.16
N ILE A 19 -7.26 -5.95 -7.09
CA ILE A 19 -6.41 -4.84 -7.53
C ILE A 19 -6.72 -3.65 -6.65
N VAL A 20 -5.67 -3.10 -6.05
CA VAL A 20 -5.77 -1.95 -5.16
C VAL A 20 -4.94 -0.79 -5.71
N ALA A 21 -5.30 0.41 -5.34
CA ALA A 21 -4.60 1.62 -5.72
C ALA A 21 -4.04 2.32 -4.50
N VAL A 22 -2.88 2.92 -4.68
CA VAL A 22 -2.22 3.75 -3.68
C VAL A 22 -2.01 5.12 -4.27
N MET A 23 -2.35 6.15 -3.51
CA MET A 23 -2.08 7.52 -3.92
C MET A 23 -0.65 7.89 -3.55
N THR A 24 0.12 8.32 -4.53
CA THR A 24 1.49 8.76 -4.30
C THR A 24 1.52 10.18 -3.74
N ALA A 25 2.68 10.57 -3.21
CA ALA A 25 2.84 11.91 -2.63
C ALA A 25 2.68 13.04 -3.66
N ASP A 26 2.91 12.76 -4.94
CA ASP A 26 2.75 13.74 -6.01
C ASP A 26 1.37 13.66 -6.68
N GLY A 27 0.43 12.93 -6.08
CA GLY A 27 -0.96 12.91 -6.55
C GLY A 27 -1.27 11.91 -7.65
N ARG A 28 -0.35 10.99 -7.95
CA ARG A 28 -0.60 9.92 -8.92
C ARG A 28 -1.12 8.68 -8.21
N GLN A 29 -1.64 7.76 -8.99
CA GLN A 29 -2.04 6.45 -8.49
C GLN A 29 -1.10 5.39 -9.00
N GLU A 30 -0.73 4.47 -8.11
CA GLU A 30 -0.08 3.22 -8.49
C GLU A 30 -0.99 2.07 -8.07
N ARG A 31 -1.05 1.04 -8.89
CA ARG A 31 -1.91 -0.11 -8.64
C ARG A 31 -1.08 -1.37 -8.54
N PHE A 32 -1.49 -2.26 -7.66
CA PHE A 32 -0.86 -3.57 -7.55
C PHE A 32 -1.89 -4.61 -7.14
N VAL A 33 -1.54 -5.88 -7.33
CA VAL A 33 -2.40 -7.00 -6.97
C VAL A 33 -2.12 -7.37 -5.53
N ALA A 34 -3.16 -7.47 -4.73
CA ALA A 34 -3.05 -7.87 -3.33
C ALA A 34 -3.87 -9.15 -3.10
N ASP A 35 -3.42 -9.96 -2.14
CA ASP A 35 -4.23 -11.07 -1.65
C ASP A 35 -5.36 -10.48 -0.81
N VAL A 36 -6.58 -10.89 -1.11
CA VAL A 36 -7.76 -10.36 -0.41
C VAL A 36 -7.67 -10.62 1.09
N ARG A 37 -6.99 -11.70 1.50
CA ARG A 37 -6.82 -12.01 2.93
C ARG A 37 -5.84 -11.09 3.64
N SER A 38 -4.99 -10.40 2.88
CA SER A 38 -4.03 -9.46 3.45
C SER A 38 -4.63 -8.08 3.72
N LEU A 39 -5.83 -7.83 3.19
CA LEU A 39 -6.49 -6.55 3.38
C LEU A 39 -7.21 -6.50 4.73
N ARG A 40 -7.03 -5.40 5.44
CA ARG A 40 -7.77 -5.11 6.68
C ARG A 40 -8.10 -3.64 6.70
N ASN A 41 -9.40 -3.31 6.72
CA ASN A 41 -9.87 -1.92 6.74
C ASN A 41 -9.22 -1.08 5.64
N ASP A 42 -9.16 -1.66 4.42
CA ASP A 42 -8.56 -1.01 3.27
C ASP A 42 -7.10 -0.61 3.50
N THR A 43 -6.36 -1.48 4.18
CA THR A 43 -4.92 -1.33 4.34
C THR A 43 -4.22 -2.66 4.05
N VAL A 44 -2.95 -2.57 3.65
CA VAL A 44 -2.09 -3.75 3.47
C VAL A 44 -0.86 -3.60 4.34
N SER A 45 -0.35 -4.73 4.82
CA SER A 45 0.88 -4.74 5.62
C SER A 45 2.08 -4.41 4.75
N ILE A 46 2.93 -3.55 5.25
CA ILE A 46 4.22 -3.24 4.62
C ILE A 46 5.31 -3.28 5.69
N GLY A 47 6.55 -3.36 5.25
CA GLY A 47 7.68 -3.22 6.17
C GLY A 47 7.85 -1.76 6.61
N TYR A 48 8.92 -1.49 7.32
CA TYR A 48 9.23 -0.12 7.69
C TYR A 48 9.60 0.67 6.44
N PRO A 49 9.32 1.98 6.43
CA PRO A 49 9.72 2.83 5.30
C PRO A 49 11.23 2.75 5.08
N VAL A 50 11.63 2.80 3.82
CA VAL A 50 13.04 2.77 3.43
C VAL A 50 13.69 4.10 3.70
N ALA A 51 12.92 5.19 3.56
CA ALA A 51 13.39 6.55 3.78
C ALA A 51 12.19 7.45 4.07
N GLY A 52 12.45 8.67 4.48
CA GLY A 52 11.37 9.62 4.74
C GLY A 52 11.90 11.02 4.89
N ASP A 53 11.01 12.00 4.72
CA ASP A 53 11.26 13.39 5.02
C ASP A 53 10.11 13.93 5.88
N THR A 54 9.97 15.24 5.98
CA THR A 54 8.96 15.83 6.85
C THR A 54 7.53 15.61 6.35
N LYS A 55 7.35 15.29 5.07
CA LYS A 55 6.02 15.19 4.43
C LYS A 55 5.71 13.84 3.82
N ARG A 56 6.73 13.01 3.56
CA ARG A 56 6.58 11.80 2.79
C ARG A 56 7.35 10.65 3.39
N TRP A 57 6.89 9.43 3.06
CA TRP A 57 7.63 8.20 3.31
C TRP A 57 7.92 7.51 1.98
N LEU A 58 9.12 6.98 1.83
CA LEU A 58 9.45 6.08 0.74
C LEU A 58 9.16 4.67 1.21
N VAL A 59 8.19 4.02 0.60
CA VAL A 59 7.74 2.69 1.01
C VAL A 59 8.04 1.68 -0.08
N GLU A 60 8.24 0.44 0.34
CA GLU A 60 8.40 -0.69 -0.56
C GLU A 60 7.08 -1.47 -0.57
N LEU A 61 6.54 -1.68 -1.75
CA LEU A 61 5.28 -2.39 -1.91
C LEU A 61 5.49 -3.89 -1.66
N PRO A 62 4.44 -4.59 -1.19
CA PRO A 62 4.51 -6.04 -1.02
C PRO A 62 4.62 -6.78 -2.35
N ARG A 63 4.24 -6.14 -3.44
CA ARG A 63 4.35 -6.65 -4.80
C ARG A 63 4.69 -5.51 -5.73
N GLU A 64 5.31 -5.86 -6.87
CA GLU A 64 5.55 -4.90 -7.93
C GLU A 64 4.24 -4.29 -8.41
N ALA A 65 4.21 -2.97 -8.56
CA ALA A 65 3.05 -2.29 -9.13
C ALA A 65 2.88 -2.66 -10.60
N LEU A 66 1.69 -2.44 -11.14
CA LEU A 66 1.43 -2.74 -12.56
C LEU A 66 2.32 -1.94 -13.48
N SER A 67 2.81 -0.79 -13.03
CA SER A 67 3.78 0.03 -13.76
C SER A 67 5.21 -0.47 -13.70
N GLY A 68 5.48 -1.49 -12.88
CA GLY A 68 6.83 -2.02 -12.67
C GLY A 68 7.59 -1.42 -11.52
N ILE A 69 6.98 -0.48 -10.79
CA ILE A 69 7.63 0.18 -9.66
C ILE A 69 7.47 -0.67 -8.40
N TRP A 70 8.52 -0.76 -7.59
CA TRP A 70 8.50 -1.43 -6.28
C TRP A 70 8.44 -0.46 -5.12
N ARG A 71 9.02 0.74 -5.28
CA ARG A 71 9.11 1.75 -4.23
C ARG A 71 8.45 3.02 -4.70
N LEU A 72 7.74 3.66 -3.79
CA LEU A 72 7.11 4.94 -4.10
C LEU A 72 7.04 5.82 -2.88
N TRP A 73 6.99 7.13 -3.13
CA TRP A 73 6.78 8.12 -2.09
C TRP A 73 5.28 8.25 -1.85
N VAL A 74 4.89 8.17 -0.58
CA VAL A 74 3.50 8.34 -0.16
C VAL A 74 3.41 9.43 0.90
N PRO A 75 2.24 10.08 1.03
CA PRO A 75 2.06 11.06 2.11
C PRO A 75 2.21 10.37 3.47
N LYS A 76 2.59 11.14 4.47
CA LYS A 76 2.76 10.60 5.83
C LYS A 76 1.50 9.93 6.35
N ASP A 77 0.33 10.50 6.04
CA ASP A 77 -0.94 9.96 6.52
C ASP A 77 -1.41 8.72 5.75
N ALA A 78 -0.68 8.32 4.71
CA ALA A 78 -0.98 7.06 4.02
C ALA A 78 -0.57 5.84 4.83
N LEU A 79 0.27 6.00 5.85
CA LEU A 79 0.68 4.92 6.72
C LEU A 79 -0.07 4.98 8.04
N VAL A 80 -0.55 3.83 8.47
CA VAL A 80 -1.18 3.70 9.77
C VAL A 80 -0.44 2.64 10.58
N LYS A 81 -0.35 2.89 11.88
CA LYS A 81 0.26 1.95 12.79
C LYS A 81 -0.76 0.88 13.15
N GLU A 82 -0.39 -0.38 12.95
CA GLU A 82 -1.25 -1.46 13.35
C GLU A 82 -1.23 -1.59 14.87
N SER A 83 -2.41 -1.47 15.47
CA SER A 83 -2.54 -1.67 16.91
C SER A 83 -2.42 -3.15 17.22
N ALA A 84 -1.59 -3.49 18.20
CA ALA A 84 -1.52 -4.85 18.66
C ALA A 84 -2.90 -5.20 19.26
N PRO A 85 -3.44 -6.38 18.95
CA PRO A 85 -4.66 -6.82 19.61
C PRO A 85 -4.43 -6.93 21.12
N ALA A 86 -5.38 -6.42 21.84
CA ALA A 86 -5.33 -6.48 23.30
C ALA A 86 -5.44 -7.92 23.77
#